data_01112cf7dc886beb7667307e41e9d587
#
_entry.id   01112cf7dc886beb7667307e41e9d587
#
_cell.length_a   1.000
_cell.length_b   1.000
_cell.length_c   1.000
_cell.angle_alpha   90.00
_cell.angle_beta   90.00
_cell.angle_gamma   90.00
#
_symmetry.space_group_name_H-M   'P 1'
#
loop_
_entity.id
_entity.type
_entity.pdbx_description
1 polymer ?
#
loop_
_entity_poly.entity_id
_entity_poly.type
_entity_poly.pdbx_seq_one_letter_code
_entity_poly.pdbx_strand_id
1 'polypeptide(L)'
;RYGSDVLTLPSEARLNESVLGVDASLFARVAKHDRIRLDIGYDMAGYEGFFSTAASYVSVTPHYTRQKGNWDIDLGVKLAKVFRAKEMSQMYQNRIQSIYPDVKIGFKGIPSLYLYVEAAGGPSLETYSSLLKCDRHMNMFYGNGMAPLLDVTDQSVYASAGIDGRITTRFSYALKGGYSRYKLAPMSSVSYDTDYMRHVPGISYVPYSKVFAAFECRLATERVDMDIAAEYARHLGEYKVGVLLPASLTGNASFRYNWMRRIYVGVSCEAATARRGTLTYLHGEVDFDMPDSFP
;
A
#
# COMPACT_ATOMS: atom_id res chain seq x y z
N ARG A 1 18.67 -31.40 -24.24
CA ARG A 1 19.55 -30.76 -23.19
C ARG A 1 19.17 -29.29 -23.16
N TYR A 2 18.33 -28.91 -22.27
CA TYR A 2 18.05 -27.51 -21.97
C TYR A 2 19.19 -27.02 -21.09
N GLY A 3 20.02 -26.16 -21.62
CA GLY A 3 21.02 -25.43 -20.85
C GLY A 3 20.29 -24.46 -19.95
N SER A 4 20.33 -24.68 -18.66
CA SER A 4 19.98 -23.71 -17.65
C SER A 4 21.12 -22.69 -17.58
N ASP A 5 21.16 -21.76 -18.50
CA ASP A 5 21.90 -20.52 -18.27
C ASP A 5 21.14 -19.72 -17.22
N VAL A 6 21.33 -20.13 -15.98
CA VAL A 6 21.07 -19.25 -14.84
C VAL A 6 21.88 -17.99 -15.15
N LEU A 7 21.20 -16.86 -15.30
CA LEU A 7 21.85 -15.57 -15.22
C LEU A 7 22.60 -15.56 -13.88
N THR A 8 23.87 -15.92 -13.93
CA THR A 8 24.78 -15.66 -12.84
C THR A 8 24.89 -14.16 -12.76
N LEU A 9 24.06 -13.55 -11.92
CA LEU A 9 24.39 -12.24 -11.38
C LEU A 9 25.86 -12.32 -10.99
N PRO A 10 26.69 -11.31 -11.29
CA PRO A 10 28.05 -11.28 -10.80
C PRO A 10 27.98 -11.66 -9.32
N SER A 11 28.78 -12.62 -8.89
CA SER A 11 28.76 -13.17 -7.53
C SER A 11 28.92 -12.11 -6.42
N GLU A 12 29.12 -10.85 -6.82
CA GLU A 12 29.33 -9.67 -5.98
C GLU A 12 28.25 -8.58 -6.15
N ALA A 13 27.17 -8.83 -6.88
CA ALA A 13 26.09 -7.84 -6.99
C ALA A 13 25.40 -7.66 -5.63
N ARG A 14 25.87 -6.71 -4.86
CA ARG A 14 25.26 -6.29 -3.58
C ARG A 14 24.43 -5.03 -3.82
N LEU A 15 23.25 -5.00 -3.22
CA LEU A 15 22.43 -3.82 -3.12
C LEU A 15 22.22 -3.49 -1.65
N ASN A 16 22.68 -2.32 -1.24
CA ASN A 16 22.42 -1.77 0.09
C ASN A 16 21.24 -0.81 0.00
N GLU A 17 20.25 -1.00 0.84
CA GLU A 17 19.11 -0.12 0.99
C GLU A 17 19.22 0.63 2.31
N SER A 18 19.12 1.95 2.27
CA SER A 18 19.05 2.82 3.45
C SER A 18 17.74 3.58 3.43
N VAL A 19 16.97 3.50 4.52
CA VAL A 19 15.68 4.18 4.67
C VAL A 19 15.74 5.06 5.91
N LEU A 20 15.39 6.34 5.74
CA LEU A 20 15.29 7.32 6.83
C LEU A 20 13.90 7.93 6.80
N GLY A 21 13.19 7.86 7.92
CA GLY A 21 11.92 8.57 8.13
C GLY A 21 12.05 9.46 9.38
N VAL A 22 11.61 10.69 9.26
CA VAL A 22 11.55 11.66 10.37
C VAL A 22 10.21 12.34 10.36
N ASP A 23 9.48 12.23 11.49
CA ASP A 23 8.19 12.88 11.68
C ASP A 23 8.25 13.80 12.90
N ALA A 24 7.67 14.97 12.76
CA ALA A 24 7.52 15.95 13.84
C ALA A 24 6.10 16.49 13.86
N SER A 25 5.51 16.61 15.06
CA SER A 25 4.19 17.18 15.25
C SER A 25 4.22 18.30 16.27
N LEU A 26 3.69 19.45 15.90
CA LEU A 26 3.52 20.62 16.76
C LEU A 26 2.05 20.83 17.07
N PHE A 27 1.72 21.07 18.32
CA PHE A 27 0.33 21.23 18.79
C PHE A 27 0.14 22.57 19.49
N ALA A 28 -0.95 23.24 19.18
CA ALA A 28 -1.40 24.42 19.91
C ALA A 28 -2.89 24.31 20.22
N ARG A 29 -3.26 24.57 21.49
CA ARG A 29 -4.66 24.69 21.89
C ARG A 29 -5.10 26.13 21.70
N VAL A 30 -6.07 26.35 20.80
CA VAL A 30 -6.61 27.68 20.52
C VAL A 30 -7.81 28.00 21.41
N ALA A 31 -8.65 27.00 21.69
CA ALA A 31 -9.81 27.14 22.57
C ALA A 31 -10.07 25.81 23.34
N LYS A 32 -11.10 25.80 24.20
CA LYS A 32 -11.44 24.63 25.03
C LYS A 32 -11.62 23.34 24.22
N HIS A 33 -12.14 23.44 23.00
CA HIS A 33 -12.48 22.32 22.12
C HIS A 33 -11.71 22.32 20.81
N ASP A 34 -10.89 23.34 20.57
CA ASP A 34 -10.22 23.59 19.30
C ASP A 34 -8.70 23.49 19.43
N ARG A 35 -8.06 22.78 18.54
CA ARG A 35 -6.62 22.60 18.48
C ARG A 35 -6.14 22.81 17.05
N ILE A 36 -4.94 23.33 16.92
CA ILE A 36 -4.18 23.36 15.67
C ILE A 36 -3.03 22.39 15.82
N ARG A 37 -2.81 21.59 14.79
CA ARG A 37 -1.66 20.68 14.68
C ARG A 37 -0.94 20.94 13.38
N LEU A 38 0.37 20.91 13.39
CA LEU A 38 1.21 20.96 12.21
C LEU A 38 2.08 19.71 12.21
N ASP A 39 1.85 18.83 11.26
CA ASP A 39 2.67 17.64 11.04
C ASP A 39 3.66 17.92 9.92
N ILE A 40 4.92 17.56 10.15
CA ILE A 40 6.03 17.70 9.20
C ILE A 40 6.67 16.33 9.07
N GLY A 41 6.74 15.81 7.87
CA GLY A 41 7.34 14.51 7.56
C GLY A 41 8.46 14.65 6.52
N TYR A 42 9.51 13.88 6.69
CA TYR A 42 10.57 13.67 5.71
C TYR A 42 10.89 12.19 5.61
N ASP A 43 10.79 11.64 4.41
CA ASP A 43 11.17 10.27 4.13
C ASP A 43 12.19 10.23 2.99
N MET A 44 13.18 9.36 3.12
CA MET A 44 14.23 9.14 2.15
C MET A 44 14.54 7.64 2.02
N ALA A 45 14.71 7.18 0.80
CA ALA A 45 15.25 5.87 0.48
C ALA A 45 16.45 6.03 -0.46
N GLY A 46 17.58 5.48 -0.07
CA GLY A 46 18.84 5.50 -0.83
C GLY A 46 19.30 4.08 -1.13
N TYR A 47 19.90 3.89 -2.29
CA TYR A 47 20.40 2.62 -2.80
C TYR A 47 21.83 2.77 -3.27
N GLU A 48 22.69 1.84 -2.85
CA GLU A 48 24.10 1.79 -3.24
C GLU A 48 24.49 0.36 -3.59
N GLY A 49 25.34 0.20 -4.59
CA GLY A 49 25.88 -1.08 -5.02
C GLY A 49 25.85 -1.24 -6.52
N PHE A 50 25.12 -2.21 -7.03
CA PHE A 50 24.98 -2.46 -8.47
C PHE A 50 24.44 -1.23 -9.22
N PHE A 51 23.61 -0.44 -8.60
CA PHE A 51 23.19 0.91 -9.04
C PHE A 51 23.15 1.84 -7.85
N SER A 52 23.23 3.14 -8.12
CA SER A 52 23.09 4.18 -7.09
C SER A 52 21.93 5.09 -7.44
N THR A 53 20.95 5.19 -6.56
CA THR A 53 19.80 6.09 -6.73
C THR A 53 19.24 6.48 -5.37
N ALA A 54 18.51 7.58 -5.33
CA ALA A 54 17.81 8.01 -4.13
C ALA A 54 16.51 8.71 -4.48
N ALA A 55 15.51 8.52 -3.63
CA ALA A 55 14.27 9.25 -3.67
C ALA A 55 13.93 9.75 -2.27
N SER A 56 13.34 10.92 -2.17
CA SER A 56 12.85 11.45 -0.90
C SER A 56 11.62 12.30 -1.11
N TYR A 57 10.83 12.50 -0.05
CA TYR A 57 9.80 13.51 -0.06
C TYR A 57 9.72 14.23 1.29
N VAL A 58 9.25 15.47 1.22
CA VAL A 58 8.91 16.29 2.37
C VAL A 58 7.41 16.53 2.35
N SER A 59 6.76 16.42 3.49
CA SER A 59 5.36 16.76 3.66
C SER A 59 5.13 17.71 4.81
N VAL A 60 4.17 18.61 4.65
CA VAL A 60 3.70 19.52 5.69
C VAL A 60 2.18 19.47 5.69
N THR A 61 1.59 19.15 6.84
CA THR A 61 0.14 18.99 6.98
C THR A 61 -0.38 19.82 8.15
N PRO A 62 -0.89 21.04 7.89
CA PRO A 62 -1.64 21.77 8.89
C PRO A 62 -3.01 21.14 9.10
N HIS A 63 -3.40 21.00 10.38
CA HIS A 63 -4.70 20.48 10.81
C HIS A 63 -5.41 21.45 11.76
N TYR A 64 -6.70 21.53 11.62
CA TYR A 64 -7.61 22.07 12.60
C TYR A 64 -8.48 20.95 13.16
N THR A 65 -8.40 20.73 14.47
CA THR A 65 -9.13 19.68 15.14
C THR A 65 -10.13 20.28 16.13
N ARG A 66 -11.38 19.85 16.05
CA ARG A 66 -12.45 20.28 16.96
C ARG A 66 -13.17 19.07 17.55
N GLN A 67 -13.25 19.02 18.88
CA GLN A 67 -13.99 18.00 19.62
C GLN A 67 -15.07 18.69 20.44
N LYS A 68 -16.33 18.60 19.99
CA LYS A 68 -17.46 19.22 20.67
C LYS A 68 -18.66 18.28 20.71
N GLY A 69 -19.11 17.93 21.91
CA GLY A 69 -20.17 16.96 22.11
C GLY A 69 -19.80 15.60 21.55
N ASN A 70 -20.62 15.08 20.65
CA ASN A 70 -20.44 13.78 20.03
C ASN A 70 -19.62 13.84 18.71
N TRP A 71 -19.21 15.03 18.29
CA TRP A 71 -18.50 15.25 17.05
C TRP A 71 -17.00 15.35 17.27
N ASP A 72 -16.27 14.68 16.39
CA ASP A 72 -14.81 14.73 16.27
C ASP A 72 -14.47 15.13 14.84
N ILE A 73 -13.94 16.32 14.66
CA ILE A 73 -13.67 16.91 13.35
C ILE A 73 -12.18 17.20 13.25
N ASP A 74 -11.51 16.63 12.29
CA ASP A 74 -10.11 16.89 11.94
C ASP A 74 -10.04 17.30 10.46
N LEU A 75 -9.66 18.54 10.20
CA LEU A 75 -9.56 19.12 8.87
C LEU A 75 -8.10 19.47 8.60
N GLY A 76 -7.51 18.80 7.66
CA GLY A 76 -6.13 19.02 7.24
C GLY A 76 -5.97 19.04 5.73
N VAL A 77 -4.85 19.59 5.30
CA VAL A 77 -4.40 19.59 3.90
C VAL A 77 -2.92 19.21 3.90
N LYS A 78 -2.58 18.12 3.24
CA LYS A 78 -1.19 17.68 3.10
C LYS A 78 -0.56 18.33 1.86
N LEU A 79 0.50 19.08 2.10
CA LEU A 79 1.37 19.62 1.05
C LEU A 79 2.61 18.73 0.98
N ALA A 80 2.92 18.18 -0.18
CA ALA A 80 4.06 17.29 -0.35
C ALA A 80 4.88 17.63 -1.57
N LYS A 81 6.20 17.46 -1.47
CA LYS A 81 7.13 17.62 -2.59
C LYS A 81 8.09 16.42 -2.63
N VAL A 82 8.12 15.78 -3.78
CA VAL A 82 8.99 14.63 -4.02
C VAL A 82 10.24 15.06 -4.76
N PHE A 83 11.37 14.51 -4.34
CA PHE A 83 12.69 14.69 -4.95
C PHE A 83 13.17 13.34 -5.45
N ARG A 84 13.57 13.28 -6.72
CA ARG A 84 14.00 12.06 -7.40
C ARG A 84 15.35 12.27 -8.04
N ALA A 85 16.09 11.19 -8.29
CA ALA A 85 17.25 11.22 -9.15
C ALA A 85 16.88 11.70 -10.57
N LYS A 86 17.79 12.41 -11.25
CA LYS A 86 17.51 13.03 -12.56
C LYS A 86 17.04 12.03 -13.64
N GLU A 87 17.54 10.83 -13.61
CA GLU A 87 17.21 9.77 -14.57
C GLU A 87 15.75 9.30 -14.44
N MET A 88 15.23 9.24 -13.21
CA MET A 88 13.85 8.90 -12.96
C MET A 88 12.89 10.09 -13.18
N SER A 89 13.39 11.30 -13.04
CA SER A 89 12.63 12.53 -13.21
C SER A 89 12.08 12.69 -14.64
N GLN A 90 12.80 12.23 -15.67
CA GLN A 90 12.36 12.38 -17.06
C GLN A 90 11.17 11.49 -17.42
N MET A 91 11.00 10.33 -16.77
CA MET A 91 9.92 9.40 -17.04
C MET A 91 8.58 9.80 -16.44
N TYR A 92 8.58 10.49 -15.27
CA TYR A 92 7.39 10.70 -14.44
C TYR A 92 7.16 12.14 -13.98
N GLN A 93 7.89 13.12 -14.51
CA GLN A 93 7.99 14.50 -14.02
C GLN A 93 6.65 15.21 -13.74
N ASN A 94 5.60 14.90 -14.47
CA ASN A 94 4.33 15.63 -14.42
C ASN A 94 3.18 14.87 -13.72
N ARG A 95 3.44 13.75 -13.04
CA ARG A 95 2.37 12.89 -12.52
C ARG A 95 2.10 13.03 -11.04
N ILE A 96 3.05 13.50 -10.23
CA ILE A 96 2.89 13.62 -8.79
C ILE A 96 2.10 14.86 -8.41
N GLN A 97 1.13 14.68 -7.56
CA GLN A 97 0.35 15.75 -6.98
C GLN A 97 1.11 16.37 -5.80
N SER A 98 0.90 17.66 -5.54
CA SER A 98 1.56 18.36 -4.43
C SER A 98 0.62 18.71 -3.29
N ILE A 99 -0.69 18.57 -3.50
CA ILE A 99 -1.72 18.94 -2.51
C ILE A 99 -2.70 17.77 -2.40
N TYR A 100 -2.95 17.34 -1.17
CA TYR A 100 -3.82 16.20 -0.87
C TYR A 100 -4.78 16.54 0.26
N PRO A 101 -6.00 15.98 0.26
CA PRO A 101 -6.89 16.07 1.41
C PRO A 101 -6.31 15.27 2.58
N ASP A 102 -6.63 15.72 3.80
CA ASP A 102 -6.38 14.99 5.04
C ASP A 102 -7.47 15.38 6.05
N VAL A 103 -8.65 14.78 5.89
CA VAL A 103 -9.87 15.17 6.58
C VAL A 103 -10.49 13.95 7.22
N LYS A 104 -10.92 14.07 8.47
CA LYS A 104 -11.70 13.04 9.17
C LYS A 104 -12.81 13.67 9.99
N ILE A 105 -14.02 13.19 9.82
CA ILE A 105 -15.18 13.61 10.58
C ILE A 105 -15.80 12.38 11.22
N GLY A 106 -15.92 12.38 12.54
CA GLY A 106 -16.42 11.29 13.32
C GLY A 106 -17.59 11.68 14.23
N PHE A 107 -18.46 10.73 14.52
CA PHE A 107 -19.62 10.87 15.39
C PHE A 107 -19.71 9.75 16.41
N LYS A 108 -19.82 10.11 17.70
CA LYS A 108 -19.88 9.24 18.89
C LYS A 108 -21.22 9.31 19.60
N GLY A 109 -22.31 9.61 18.90
CA GLY A 109 -23.63 9.80 19.53
C GLY A 109 -24.32 8.52 19.98
N ILE A 110 -23.84 7.36 19.56
CA ILE A 110 -24.39 6.06 19.94
C ILE A 110 -23.38 5.36 20.86
N PRO A 111 -23.77 4.88 22.04
CA PRO A 111 -22.88 4.15 22.93
C PRO A 111 -22.20 2.99 22.20
N SER A 112 -20.90 2.85 22.40
CA SER A 112 -20.08 1.78 21.79
C SER A 112 -19.97 1.79 20.26
N LEU A 113 -20.43 2.85 19.59
CA LEU A 113 -20.39 2.99 18.14
C LEU A 113 -19.74 4.31 17.74
N TYR A 114 -18.78 4.24 16.81
CA TYR A 114 -18.15 5.39 16.20
C TYR A 114 -18.36 5.34 14.68
N LEU A 115 -19.07 6.33 14.17
CA LEU A 115 -19.28 6.51 12.74
C LEU A 115 -18.26 7.53 12.22
N TYR A 116 -17.66 7.30 11.06
CA TYR A 116 -16.73 8.26 10.50
C TYR A 116 -16.76 8.29 8.98
N VAL A 117 -16.35 9.42 8.46
CA VAL A 117 -15.94 9.62 7.07
C VAL A 117 -14.56 10.23 7.06
N GLU A 118 -13.74 9.79 6.11
CA GLU A 118 -12.38 10.31 5.96
C GLU A 118 -12.02 10.48 4.48
N ALA A 119 -11.19 11.47 4.22
CA ALA A 119 -10.56 11.67 2.92
C ALA A 119 -9.08 11.98 3.15
N ALA A 120 -8.22 11.21 2.52
CA ALA A 120 -6.78 11.33 2.66
C ALA A 120 -6.08 11.18 1.30
N GLY A 121 -4.79 11.43 1.27
CA GLY A 121 -3.94 11.20 0.12
C GLY A 121 -2.49 11.49 0.47
N GLY A 122 -1.60 11.24 -0.47
CA GLY A 122 -0.19 11.56 -0.29
C GLY A 122 0.73 10.66 -1.10
N PRO A 123 1.97 11.10 -1.26
CA PRO A 123 3.03 10.24 -1.74
C PRO A 123 3.50 9.29 -0.64
N SER A 124 3.96 8.10 -1.03
CA SER A 124 4.71 7.19 -0.17
C SER A 124 5.90 6.62 -0.93
N LEU A 125 7.04 6.47 -0.27
CA LEU A 125 8.20 5.83 -0.86
C LEU A 125 7.99 4.32 -0.88
N GLU A 126 8.18 3.72 -2.05
CA GLU A 126 8.28 2.28 -2.17
C GLU A 126 9.75 1.88 -2.03
N THR A 127 10.01 1.03 -1.05
CA THR A 127 11.33 0.46 -0.83
C THR A 127 11.44 -0.89 -1.53
N TYR A 128 12.66 -1.33 -1.82
CA TYR A 128 12.89 -2.67 -2.38
C TYR A 128 12.31 -3.75 -1.45
N SER A 129 12.53 -3.57 -0.17
CA SER A 129 12.00 -4.48 0.85
C SER A 129 10.46 -4.50 0.89
N SER A 130 9.78 -3.37 0.63
CA SER A 130 8.32 -3.32 0.55
C SER A 130 7.80 -4.01 -0.69
N LEU A 131 8.45 -3.81 -1.82
CA LEU A 131 8.09 -4.41 -3.09
C LEU A 131 8.28 -5.94 -3.08
N LEU A 132 9.36 -6.44 -2.48
CA LEU A 132 9.59 -7.89 -2.29
C LEU A 132 8.53 -8.55 -1.40
N LYS A 133 7.91 -7.82 -0.48
CA LYS A 133 6.77 -8.34 0.29
C LYS A 133 5.52 -8.48 -0.57
N CYS A 134 5.35 -7.61 -1.56
CA CYS A 134 4.22 -7.68 -2.51
C CYS A 134 4.42 -8.80 -3.53
N ASP A 135 5.64 -8.99 -4.02
CA ASP A 135 5.98 -10.03 -4.99
C ASP A 135 7.40 -10.56 -4.76
N ARG A 136 7.50 -11.75 -4.18
CA ARG A 136 8.78 -12.42 -3.88
C ARG A 136 9.55 -12.86 -5.11
N HIS A 137 8.89 -12.98 -6.25
CA HIS A 137 9.48 -13.43 -7.50
C HIS A 137 9.93 -12.26 -8.40
N MET A 138 9.76 -11.04 -7.91
CA MET A 138 10.14 -9.84 -8.63
C MET A 138 11.65 -9.83 -8.93
N ASN A 139 11.97 -9.76 -10.20
CA ASN A 139 13.35 -9.56 -10.64
C ASN A 139 13.58 -8.08 -10.96
N MET A 140 14.30 -7.38 -10.08
CA MET A 140 14.65 -5.98 -10.26
C MET A 140 15.83 -5.75 -11.17
N PHE A 141 16.57 -6.79 -11.53
CA PHE A 141 17.80 -6.71 -12.30
C PHE A 141 17.61 -7.03 -13.78
N TYR A 142 16.36 -7.19 -14.21
CA TYR A 142 16.07 -7.56 -15.58
C TYR A 142 15.92 -6.32 -16.47
N GLY A 143 16.70 -6.29 -17.55
CA GLY A 143 16.66 -5.28 -18.60
C GLY A 143 17.88 -4.37 -18.61
N ASN A 144 18.88 -4.70 -19.42
CA ASN A 144 19.98 -3.84 -19.93
C ASN A 144 20.63 -2.88 -18.91
N GLY A 145 20.84 -3.32 -17.65
CA GLY A 145 21.51 -2.49 -16.65
C GLY A 145 20.69 -1.29 -16.17
N MET A 146 19.38 -1.24 -16.46
CA MET A 146 18.51 -0.21 -15.90
C MET A 146 18.33 -0.47 -14.40
N ALA A 147 18.58 0.57 -13.60
CA ALA A 147 18.23 0.59 -12.20
C ALA A 147 16.74 0.21 -12.03
N PRO A 148 16.39 -0.59 -11.03
CA PRO A 148 14.99 -0.88 -10.76
C PRO A 148 14.25 0.45 -10.60
N LEU A 149 13.10 0.55 -11.22
CA LEU A 149 12.23 1.72 -11.14
C LEU A 149 11.61 1.79 -9.74
N LEU A 150 12.43 2.13 -8.75
CA LEU A 150 11.97 2.46 -7.41
C LEU A 150 11.42 3.88 -7.47
N ASP A 151 10.13 3.99 -7.54
CA ASP A 151 9.43 5.27 -7.62
C ASP A 151 8.55 5.47 -6.39
N VAL A 152 7.85 6.56 -6.37
CA VAL A 152 6.94 6.95 -5.31
C VAL A 152 5.53 6.55 -5.72
N THR A 153 4.82 5.87 -4.83
CA THR A 153 3.38 5.71 -4.96
C THR A 153 2.70 7.06 -4.73
N ASP A 154 1.84 7.48 -5.64
CA ASP A 154 1.05 8.72 -5.52
C ASP A 154 -0.44 8.38 -5.38
N GLN A 155 -0.93 8.34 -4.15
CA GLN A 155 -2.35 8.20 -3.86
C GLN A 155 -3.01 9.58 -3.88
N SER A 156 -3.62 9.93 -5.01
CA SER A 156 -4.23 11.25 -5.18
C SER A 156 -5.46 11.46 -4.30
N VAL A 157 -6.24 10.41 -4.06
CA VAL A 157 -7.43 10.45 -3.21
C VAL A 157 -7.65 9.07 -2.60
N TYR A 158 -7.88 9.06 -1.31
CA TYR A 158 -8.49 7.98 -0.55
C TYR A 158 -9.71 8.57 0.14
N ALA A 159 -10.88 8.01 -0.06
CA ALA A 159 -12.09 8.43 0.61
C ALA A 159 -12.79 7.20 1.16
N SER A 160 -13.13 7.21 2.44
CA SER A 160 -13.83 6.11 3.07
C SER A 160 -14.88 6.59 4.07
N ALA A 161 -15.87 5.74 4.30
CA ALA A 161 -16.80 5.85 5.41
C ALA A 161 -16.78 4.52 6.17
N GLY A 162 -16.91 4.60 7.48
CA GLY A 162 -16.81 3.42 8.31
C GLY A 162 -17.57 3.52 9.62
N ILE A 163 -17.66 2.36 10.25
CA ILE A 163 -18.30 2.13 11.54
C ILE A 163 -17.33 1.31 12.37
N ASP A 164 -16.88 1.86 13.49
CA ASP A 164 -16.13 1.12 14.50
C ASP A 164 -17.04 0.87 15.70
N GLY A 165 -17.18 -0.38 16.07
CA GLY A 165 -18.08 -0.78 17.17
C GLY A 165 -17.37 -1.63 18.20
N ARG A 166 -17.83 -1.49 19.46
CA ARG A 166 -17.40 -2.33 20.57
C ARG A 166 -18.63 -2.85 21.31
N ILE A 167 -18.96 -4.10 21.10
CA ILE A 167 -20.12 -4.72 21.77
C ILE A 167 -19.82 -4.98 23.25
N THR A 168 -18.59 -5.40 23.54
CA THR A 168 -18.10 -5.60 24.91
C THR A 168 -16.67 -5.10 25.01
N THR A 169 -16.10 -5.09 26.20
CA THR A 169 -14.67 -4.77 26.40
C THR A 169 -13.74 -5.76 25.69
N ARG A 170 -14.28 -6.93 25.27
CA ARG A 170 -13.53 -8.04 24.67
C ARG A 170 -13.78 -8.22 23.18
N PHE A 171 -14.87 -7.66 22.66
CA PHE A 171 -15.26 -7.82 21.27
C PHE A 171 -15.42 -6.45 20.59
N SER A 172 -14.64 -6.23 19.53
CA SER A 172 -14.71 -5.06 18.66
C SER A 172 -14.83 -5.48 17.20
N TYR A 173 -15.45 -4.62 16.42
CA TYR A 173 -15.55 -4.79 14.97
C TYR A 173 -15.40 -3.46 14.27
N ALA A 174 -14.93 -3.50 13.03
CA ALA A 174 -14.86 -2.37 12.13
C ALA A 174 -15.41 -2.78 10.76
N LEU A 175 -16.20 -1.92 10.17
CA LEU A 175 -16.68 -2.04 8.79
C LEU A 175 -16.36 -0.73 8.09
N LYS A 176 -15.67 -0.77 6.97
CA LYS A 176 -15.38 0.41 6.16
C LYS A 176 -15.56 0.12 4.69
N GLY A 177 -15.97 1.13 3.95
CA GLY A 177 -16.05 1.08 2.50
C GLY A 177 -15.58 2.38 1.92
N GLY A 178 -15.02 2.34 0.71
CA GLY A 178 -14.45 3.54 0.17
C GLY A 178 -13.94 3.40 -1.26
N TYR A 179 -13.27 4.46 -1.67
CA TYR A 179 -12.65 4.62 -2.98
C TYR A 179 -11.22 5.09 -2.84
N SER A 180 -10.32 4.48 -3.61
CA SER A 180 -8.93 4.92 -3.71
C SER A 180 -8.55 5.16 -5.15
N ARG A 181 -7.83 6.25 -5.40
CA ARG A 181 -7.26 6.58 -6.70
C ARG A 181 -5.78 6.90 -6.56
N TYR A 182 -5.00 6.19 -7.33
CA TYR A 182 -3.57 6.38 -7.44
C TYR A 182 -3.25 6.96 -8.83
N LYS A 183 -2.40 7.95 -8.89
CA LYS A 183 -1.79 8.40 -10.14
C LYS A 183 -0.63 7.49 -10.52
N LEU A 184 0.09 6.99 -9.51
CA LEU A 184 1.16 6.03 -9.62
C LEU A 184 0.98 4.98 -8.53
N ALA A 185 0.80 3.73 -8.92
CA ALA A 185 0.80 2.59 -7.99
C ALA A 185 1.73 1.50 -8.54
N PRO A 186 2.57 0.90 -7.70
CA PRO A 186 3.38 -0.25 -8.11
C PRO A 186 2.46 -1.45 -8.28
N MET A 187 2.51 -2.06 -9.45
CA MET A 187 1.79 -3.27 -9.77
C MET A 187 2.76 -4.32 -10.27
N SER A 188 2.56 -5.56 -9.85
CA SER A 188 3.28 -6.68 -10.45
C SER A 188 3.01 -6.69 -11.94
N SER A 189 4.05 -6.87 -12.74
CA SER A 189 3.96 -6.97 -14.19
C SER A 189 4.71 -8.19 -14.68
N VAL A 190 4.26 -8.74 -15.80
CA VAL A 190 4.93 -9.84 -16.44
C VAL A 190 5.16 -9.44 -17.90
N SER A 191 6.40 -9.46 -18.31
CA SER A 191 6.81 -9.28 -19.71
C SER A 191 7.34 -10.58 -20.26
N TYR A 192 7.15 -10.80 -21.57
CA TYR A 192 7.74 -11.94 -22.27
C TYR A 192 9.00 -11.49 -22.98
N ASP A 193 10.10 -12.12 -22.64
CA ASP A 193 11.38 -11.90 -23.28
C ASP A 193 11.51 -12.87 -24.47
N THR A 194 11.46 -12.32 -25.68
CA THR A 194 11.55 -13.09 -26.93
C THR A 194 12.93 -13.68 -27.17
N ASP A 195 13.98 -13.03 -26.69
CA ASP A 195 15.35 -13.45 -26.92
C ASP A 195 15.69 -14.72 -26.12
N TYR A 196 15.12 -14.80 -24.91
CA TYR A 196 15.32 -15.93 -24.01
C TYR A 196 14.07 -16.81 -23.87
N MET A 197 13.01 -16.53 -24.60
CA MET A 197 11.74 -17.26 -24.58
C MET A 197 11.20 -17.53 -23.16
N ARG A 198 11.22 -16.50 -22.30
CA ARG A 198 10.79 -16.62 -20.90
C ARG A 198 9.93 -15.46 -20.42
N HIS A 199 9.11 -15.75 -19.42
CA HIS A 199 8.38 -14.71 -18.71
C HIS A 199 9.26 -14.08 -17.63
N VAL A 200 9.25 -12.76 -17.60
CA VAL A 200 10.04 -11.98 -16.64
C VAL A 200 9.09 -11.19 -15.74
N PRO A 201 9.04 -11.53 -14.46
CA PRO A 201 8.29 -10.73 -13.50
C PRO A 201 8.99 -9.40 -13.23
N GLY A 202 8.22 -8.35 -13.09
CA GLY A 202 8.70 -7.00 -12.82
C GLY A 202 7.67 -6.16 -12.09
N ILE A 203 7.93 -4.87 -11.98
CA ILE A 203 7.00 -3.89 -11.43
C ILE A 203 6.79 -2.78 -12.43
N SER A 204 5.54 -2.39 -12.61
CA SER A 204 5.14 -1.24 -13.41
C SER A 204 4.35 -0.26 -12.54
N TYR A 205 4.69 1.02 -12.64
CA TYR A 205 3.93 2.08 -11.98
C TYR A 205 2.83 2.56 -12.91
N VAL A 206 1.59 2.30 -12.53
CA VAL A 206 0.41 2.59 -13.36
C VAL A 206 -0.63 3.40 -12.60
N PRO A 207 -1.46 4.21 -13.32
CA PRO A 207 -2.66 4.77 -12.72
C PRO A 207 -3.60 3.65 -12.31
N TYR A 208 -4.15 3.75 -11.10
CA TYR A 208 -4.97 2.70 -10.52
C TYR A 208 -6.10 3.29 -9.69
N SER A 209 -7.27 2.67 -9.76
CA SER A 209 -8.41 3.03 -8.91
C SER A 209 -9.12 1.79 -8.42
N LYS A 210 -9.61 1.84 -7.18
CA LYS A 210 -10.43 0.77 -6.61
C LYS A 210 -11.57 1.32 -5.77
N VAL A 211 -12.70 0.60 -5.77
CA VAL A 211 -13.72 0.65 -4.72
C VAL A 211 -13.50 -0.54 -3.83
N PHE A 212 -13.58 -0.35 -2.53
CA PHE A 212 -13.33 -1.43 -1.59
C PHE A 212 -14.35 -1.44 -0.45
N ALA A 213 -14.54 -2.62 0.13
CA ALA A 213 -15.22 -2.82 1.40
C ALA A 213 -14.35 -3.73 2.26
N ALA A 214 -14.13 -3.33 3.51
CA ALA A 214 -13.32 -4.09 4.45
C ALA A 214 -14.08 -4.30 5.77
N PHE A 215 -13.91 -5.47 6.32
CA PHE A 215 -14.44 -5.89 7.60
C PHE A 215 -13.31 -6.40 8.49
N GLU A 216 -13.31 -5.98 9.72
CA GLU A 216 -12.38 -6.45 10.74
C GLU A 216 -13.17 -6.81 12.00
N CYS A 217 -12.84 -7.91 12.67
CA CYS A 217 -13.34 -8.18 14.00
C CYS A 217 -12.25 -8.77 14.88
N ARG A 218 -12.31 -8.41 16.15
CA ARG A 218 -11.36 -8.87 17.16
C ARG A 218 -12.11 -9.30 18.42
N LEU A 219 -11.77 -10.49 18.88
CA LEU A 219 -12.17 -11.02 20.17
C LEU A 219 -10.92 -11.25 21.02
N ALA A 220 -10.79 -10.53 22.12
CA ALA A 220 -9.68 -10.67 23.06
C ALA A 220 -10.19 -11.01 24.45
N THR A 221 -9.96 -12.23 24.89
CA THR A 221 -10.27 -12.73 26.23
C THR A 221 -8.99 -13.19 26.93
N GLU A 222 -9.07 -13.58 28.19
CA GLU A 222 -7.91 -14.12 28.92
C GLU A 222 -7.34 -15.42 28.30
N ARG A 223 -8.18 -16.18 27.60
CA ARG A 223 -7.82 -17.48 27.05
C ARG A 223 -7.79 -17.52 25.53
N VAL A 224 -8.59 -16.68 24.88
CA VAL A 224 -8.77 -16.68 23.43
C VAL A 224 -8.51 -15.29 22.90
N ASP A 225 -7.66 -15.20 21.88
CA ASP A 225 -7.43 -14.02 21.07
C ASP A 225 -7.69 -14.42 19.61
N MET A 226 -8.62 -13.75 18.97
CA MET A 226 -9.04 -14.02 17.58
C MET A 226 -9.15 -12.70 16.83
N ASP A 227 -8.49 -12.64 15.70
CA ASP A 227 -8.56 -11.54 14.75
C ASP A 227 -9.00 -12.09 13.39
N ILE A 228 -9.99 -11.48 12.79
CA ILE A 228 -10.45 -11.79 11.43
C ILE A 228 -10.53 -10.48 10.67
N ALA A 229 -9.93 -10.44 9.48
CA ALA A 229 -10.07 -9.33 8.56
C ALA A 229 -10.32 -9.83 7.14
N ALA A 230 -11.16 -9.12 6.40
CA ALA A 230 -11.42 -9.38 5.00
C ALA A 230 -11.59 -8.07 4.24
N GLU A 231 -11.03 -7.99 3.05
CA GLU A 231 -11.22 -6.87 2.12
C GLU A 231 -11.68 -7.40 0.76
N TYR A 232 -12.75 -6.84 0.26
CA TYR A 232 -13.19 -6.98 -1.12
C TYR A 232 -12.86 -5.69 -1.87
N ALA A 233 -12.20 -5.78 -3.02
CA ALA A 233 -11.86 -4.65 -3.87
C ALA A 233 -12.30 -4.92 -5.30
N ARG A 234 -13.06 -3.97 -5.86
CA ARG A 234 -13.35 -3.92 -7.30
C ARG A 234 -12.42 -2.91 -7.95
N HIS A 235 -11.59 -3.41 -8.85
CA HIS A 235 -10.64 -2.60 -9.60
C HIS A 235 -11.37 -1.87 -10.73
N LEU A 236 -11.08 -0.58 -10.91
CA LEU A 236 -11.73 0.31 -11.87
C LEU A 236 -10.70 0.81 -12.88
N GLY A 237 -11.04 0.79 -14.17
CA GLY A 237 -10.23 1.32 -15.26
C GLY A 237 -9.78 0.24 -16.25
N GLU A 238 -9.29 0.69 -17.38
CA GLU A 238 -8.62 -0.14 -18.37
C GLU A 238 -7.14 -0.23 -18.00
N TYR A 239 -6.67 -1.44 -17.77
CA TYR A 239 -5.29 -1.69 -17.39
C TYR A 239 -4.49 -2.05 -18.63
N LYS A 240 -3.34 -1.38 -18.77
CA LYS A 240 -2.42 -1.67 -19.86
C LYS A 240 -1.90 -3.10 -19.73
N VAL A 241 -1.69 -3.69 -20.88
CA VAL A 241 -1.10 -5.00 -21.10
C VAL A 241 0.14 -5.25 -20.20
N GLY A 242 0.24 -6.42 -19.64
CA GLY A 242 1.38 -6.84 -18.81
C GLY A 242 1.26 -6.56 -17.31
N VAL A 243 0.15 -5.97 -16.83
CA VAL A 243 -0.04 -5.66 -15.42
C VAL A 243 -0.93 -6.70 -14.76
N LEU A 244 -0.50 -7.21 -13.60
CA LEU A 244 -1.28 -8.10 -12.75
C LEU A 244 -2.01 -7.30 -11.68
N LEU A 245 -3.33 -7.34 -11.70
CA LEU A 245 -4.16 -6.69 -10.70
C LEU A 245 -4.04 -7.41 -9.34
N PRO A 246 -4.13 -6.69 -8.23
CA PRO A 246 -4.25 -7.30 -6.90
C PRO A 246 -5.48 -8.21 -6.81
N ALA A 247 -5.46 -9.17 -5.90
CA ALA A 247 -6.61 -10.03 -5.65
C ALA A 247 -7.86 -9.21 -5.29
N SER A 248 -9.01 -9.60 -5.82
CA SER A 248 -10.27 -8.89 -5.57
C SER A 248 -10.82 -9.16 -4.17
N LEU A 249 -10.52 -10.32 -3.59
CA LEU A 249 -10.88 -10.66 -2.22
C LEU A 249 -9.63 -11.16 -1.51
N THR A 250 -9.35 -10.56 -0.36
CA THR A 250 -8.29 -11.00 0.55
C THR A 250 -8.88 -11.18 1.94
N GLY A 251 -8.36 -12.11 2.68
CA GLY A 251 -8.77 -12.34 4.06
C GLY A 251 -7.66 -12.96 4.87
N ASN A 252 -7.61 -12.61 6.13
CA ASN A 252 -6.76 -13.23 7.12
C ASN A 252 -7.56 -13.55 8.38
N ALA A 253 -7.23 -14.64 9.01
CA ALA A 253 -7.77 -15.04 10.29
C ALA A 253 -6.65 -15.54 11.17
N SER A 254 -6.60 -15.08 12.40
CA SER A 254 -5.70 -15.61 13.41
C SER A 254 -6.48 -16.02 14.64
N PHE A 255 -6.09 -17.14 15.21
CA PHE A 255 -6.65 -17.66 16.45
C PHE A 255 -5.52 -18.05 17.36
N ARG A 256 -5.57 -17.60 18.61
CA ARG A 256 -4.61 -17.97 19.65
C ARG A 256 -5.35 -18.41 20.90
N TYR A 257 -4.97 -19.56 21.42
CA TYR A 257 -5.47 -20.08 22.68
C TYR A 257 -4.37 -20.10 23.73
N ASN A 258 -4.66 -19.53 24.89
CA ASN A 258 -3.76 -19.49 26.03
C ASN A 258 -4.20 -20.55 27.05
N TRP A 259 -3.45 -21.64 27.13
CA TRP A 259 -3.71 -22.69 28.10
C TRP A 259 -3.01 -22.39 29.43
N MET A 260 -3.81 -22.16 30.45
CA MET A 260 -3.35 -21.93 31.83
C MET A 260 -2.27 -20.83 31.97
N ARG A 261 -2.26 -19.84 31.06
CA ARG A 261 -1.23 -18.76 31.00
C ARG A 261 0.21 -19.24 30.85
N ARG A 262 0.43 -20.47 30.40
CA ARG A 262 1.76 -21.08 30.24
C ARG A 262 2.04 -21.56 28.84
N ILE A 263 1.03 -22.01 28.13
CA ILE A 263 1.18 -22.55 26.77
C ILE A 263 0.26 -21.79 25.84
N TYR A 264 0.80 -21.30 24.72
CA TYR A 264 0.06 -20.66 23.68
C TYR A 264 0.04 -21.56 22.45
N VAL A 265 -1.15 -21.81 21.93
CA VAL A 265 -1.34 -22.48 20.65
C VAL A 265 -2.02 -21.51 19.72
N GLY A 266 -1.46 -21.29 18.54
CA GLY A 266 -1.99 -20.36 17.56
C GLY A 266 -2.02 -20.97 16.17
N VAL A 267 -3.04 -20.57 15.41
CA VAL A 267 -3.21 -20.87 13.99
C VAL A 267 -3.50 -19.57 13.27
N SER A 268 -2.85 -19.34 12.14
CA SER A 268 -3.15 -18.25 11.23
C SER A 268 -3.44 -18.79 9.83
N CYS A 269 -4.38 -18.16 9.15
CA CYS A 269 -4.77 -18.48 7.79
C CYS A 269 -4.86 -17.20 6.98
N GLU A 270 -4.31 -17.22 5.77
CA GLU A 270 -4.43 -16.14 4.79
C GLU A 270 -5.05 -16.73 3.53
N ALA A 271 -5.99 -16.01 2.93
CA ALA A 271 -6.66 -16.37 1.70
C ALA A 271 -6.74 -15.18 0.75
N ALA A 272 -6.57 -15.44 -0.52
CA ALA A 272 -6.73 -14.45 -1.58
C ALA A 272 -7.32 -15.12 -2.83
N THR A 273 -8.16 -14.39 -3.56
CA THR A 273 -8.61 -14.84 -4.89
C THR A 273 -7.46 -14.75 -5.90
N ALA A 274 -7.62 -15.48 -7.02
CA ALA A 274 -6.70 -15.38 -8.14
C ALA A 274 -6.52 -13.92 -8.62
N ARG A 275 -5.31 -13.59 -9.03
CA ARG A 275 -5.01 -12.29 -9.66
C ARG A 275 -5.36 -12.38 -11.14
N ARG A 276 -5.88 -11.28 -11.67
CA ARG A 276 -6.15 -11.14 -13.10
C ARG A 276 -5.10 -10.26 -13.75
N GLY A 277 -4.70 -10.58 -14.97
CA GLY A 277 -3.76 -9.78 -15.73
C GLY A 277 -3.75 -10.17 -17.20
N THR A 278 -3.19 -9.30 -18.02
CA THR A 278 -2.96 -9.52 -19.45
C THR A 278 -1.46 -9.67 -19.68
N LEU A 279 -1.06 -10.62 -20.52
CA LEU A 279 0.33 -10.79 -20.93
C LEU A 279 0.59 -9.97 -22.19
N THR A 280 1.74 -9.29 -22.24
CA THR A 280 2.22 -8.62 -23.45
C THR A 280 3.27 -9.46 -24.12
N TYR A 281 3.10 -9.73 -25.39
CA TYR A 281 4.19 -10.17 -26.25
C TYR A 281 4.81 -8.93 -26.92
N LEU A 282 6.12 -8.82 -26.91
CA LEU A 282 6.83 -7.68 -27.52
C LEU A 282 6.61 -7.56 -29.04
N HIS A 283 5.95 -8.52 -29.68
CA HIS A 283 5.66 -8.53 -31.13
C HIS A 283 4.18 -8.75 -31.48
N GLY A 284 3.24 -8.58 -30.55
CA GLY A 284 1.81 -8.67 -30.79
C GLY A 284 1.01 -8.72 -29.50
N GLU A 285 -0.12 -8.03 -29.48
CA GLU A 285 -1.09 -8.18 -28.39
C GLU A 285 -1.83 -9.48 -28.60
N VAL A 286 -1.75 -10.40 -27.65
CA VAL A 286 -2.59 -11.58 -27.57
C VAL A 286 -3.26 -11.57 -26.21
N ASP A 287 -4.57 -11.38 -26.21
CA ASP A 287 -5.39 -11.55 -25.01
C ASP A 287 -5.45 -13.03 -24.65
N PHE A 288 -4.88 -13.37 -23.51
CA PHE A 288 -5.12 -14.66 -22.87
C PHE A 288 -5.93 -14.46 -21.59
N ASP A 289 -7.12 -15.02 -21.57
CA ASP A 289 -7.78 -15.32 -20.30
C ASP A 289 -6.96 -16.42 -19.62
N MET A 290 -6.20 -16.05 -18.58
CA MET A 290 -5.53 -17.04 -17.77
C MET A 290 -6.55 -17.91 -17.06
N PRO A 291 -6.49 -19.25 -17.20
CA PRO A 291 -7.36 -20.13 -16.44
C PRO A 291 -7.11 -19.92 -14.93
N ASP A 292 -8.17 -20.02 -14.15
CA ASP A 292 -8.24 -19.77 -12.71
C ASP A 292 -7.33 -20.69 -11.84
N SER A 293 -6.42 -21.42 -12.45
CA SER A 293 -5.56 -22.38 -11.75
C SER A 293 -4.12 -22.31 -12.25
N PHE A 294 -3.30 -21.52 -11.60
CA PHE A 294 -1.89 -21.87 -11.42
C PHE A 294 -1.71 -22.38 -9.98
N PRO A 295 -1.10 -23.57 -9.82
CA PRO A 295 -0.82 -24.13 -8.52
C PRO A 295 0.16 -23.31 -7.69
#